data_fe514739a20b9896e5debc3e06e0a65e
#
_entry.id   fe514739a20b9896e5debc3e06e0a65e
#
_cell.length_a   1.000
_cell.length_b   1.000
_cell.length_c   1.000
_cell.angle_alpha   90.00
_cell.angle_beta   90.00
_cell.angle_gamma   90.00
#
_symmetry.space_group_name_H-M   'P 1'
#
loop_
_entity.id
_entity.type
_entity.pdbx_description
1 polymer ?
#
loop_
_entity_poly.entity_id
_entity_poly.type
_entity_poly.pdbx_seq_one_letter_code
_entity_poly.pdbx_strand_id
1 'polypeptide(L)'
;MPKHRLAVAALLPEPVASHVQAWRRALREPTRDVVPPHVTIVPPQSVRAEELEAAVALVERAAAEAVPAVVTLDGAGTFLPESPVVFLAVGEGAPALAAIEASLRRPPLDRRTHRFQPHVTIAQELPRPDLEQAVRDLAGFRASFPLREIALMEEDRGGVWRPLRRMTAGASPLVREVPFTEAASAAVFLLDPPRVLLGLRTPDEGHRYPGAWDAIGGKPDPGEPLLSALARETLEEAGVEPLDVTALGCFDDGERADAFYTATAWRGEPRNEAPSEHTRLEWVPIHEAFGRSMPPTVRRALARLVEVVGASGTVPGSGPS
;
A
#
# COMPACT_ATOMS: atom_id res chain seq x y z
N MET A 1 18.57 20.24 24.69
CA MET A 1 18.34 20.26 23.24
C MET A 1 16.86 19.99 22.96
N PRO A 2 16.24 20.69 22.00
CA PRO A 2 14.85 20.45 21.68
C PRO A 2 14.64 18.99 21.20
N LYS A 3 13.51 18.41 21.57
CA LYS A 3 13.12 17.05 21.21
C LYS A 3 11.75 17.07 20.55
N HIS A 4 11.57 16.23 19.56
CA HIS A 4 10.30 15.92 18.94
C HIS A 4 9.74 14.63 19.55
N ARG A 5 8.47 14.58 19.83
CA ARG A 5 7.80 13.33 20.21
C ARG A 5 7.12 12.77 18.97
N LEU A 6 7.69 11.71 18.43
CA LEU A 6 7.31 11.15 17.14
C LEU A 6 6.71 9.75 17.29
N ALA A 7 5.79 9.41 16.40
CA ALA A 7 5.25 8.06 16.20
C ALA A 7 5.08 7.80 14.71
N VAL A 8 4.99 6.53 14.30
CA VAL A 8 4.62 6.17 12.93
C VAL A 8 3.32 5.39 12.97
N ALA A 9 2.39 5.78 12.11
CA ALA A 9 1.04 5.21 12.08
C ALA A 9 0.55 4.98 10.65
N ALA A 10 -0.25 3.92 10.46
CA ALA A 10 -1.10 3.78 9.30
C ALA A 10 -2.45 4.42 9.63
N LEU A 11 -2.78 5.52 8.95
CA LEU A 11 -4.04 6.23 9.18
C LEU A 11 -5.20 5.48 8.53
N LEU A 12 -6.34 5.41 9.23
CA LEU A 12 -7.54 4.78 8.69
C LEU A 12 -8.18 5.72 7.65
N PRO A 13 -8.57 5.21 6.46
CA PRO A 13 -9.32 6.00 5.50
C PRO A 13 -10.81 6.08 5.87
N GLU A 14 -11.51 7.05 5.28
CA GLU A 14 -12.98 7.08 5.32
C GLU A 14 -13.58 5.94 4.48
N PRO A 15 -14.74 5.37 4.88
CA PRO A 15 -15.54 5.73 6.07
C PRO A 15 -15.10 5.01 7.36
N VAL A 16 -14.07 4.16 7.34
CA VAL A 16 -13.65 3.34 8.49
C VAL A 16 -13.22 4.23 9.67
N ALA A 17 -12.49 5.31 9.37
CA ALA A 17 -12.05 6.27 10.39
C ALA A 17 -13.25 6.88 11.15
N SER A 18 -14.29 7.29 10.43
CA SER A 18 -15.53 7.83 11.02
C SER A 18 -16.27 6.81 11.90
N HIS A 19 -16.32 5.53 11.47
CA HIS A 19 -16.95 4.47 12.27
C HIS A 19 -16.16 4.21 13.58
N VAL A 20 -14.85 4.12 13.51
CA VAL A 20 -13.98 3.99 14.70
C VAL A 20 -14.16 5.19 15.62
N GLN A 21 -14.20 6.40 15.06
CA GLN A 21 -14.36 7.62 15.85
C GLN A 21 -15.75 7.71 16.51
N ALA A 22 -16.80 7.18 15.88
CA ALA A 22 -18.13 7.09 16.49
C ALA A 22 -18.12 6.20 17.73
N TRP A 23 -17.47 5.03 17.67
CA TRP A 23 -17.30 4.14 18.82
C TRP A 23 -16.48 4.79 19.95
N ARG A 24 -15.35 5.46 19.62
CA ARG A 24 -14.53 6.17 20.61
C ARG A 24 -15.32 7.28 21.32
N ARG A 25 -16.21 7.98 20.61
CA ARG A 25 -17.13 8.98 21.20
C ARG A 25 -18.18 8.33 22.10
N ALA A 26 -18.81 7.24 21.65
CA ALA A 26 -19.82 6.52 22.44
C ALA A 26 -19.24 6.00 23.77
N LEU A 27 -18.02 5.51 23.75
CA LEU A 27 -17.29 5.05 24.93
C LEU A 27 -16.65 6.17 25.76
N ARG A 28 -16.76 7.43 25.30
CA ARG A 28 -16.13 8.62 25.95
C ARG A 28 -14.63 8.47 26.10
N GLU A 29 -13.99 7.82 25.13
CA GLU A 29 -12.55 7.59 25.13
C GLU A 29 -11.78 8.91 25.27
N PRO A 30 -10.86 9.08 26.25
CA PRO A 30 -10.28 10.37 26.61
C PRO A 30 -9.43 11.00 25.47
N THR A 31 -8.74 10.19 24.67
CA THR A 31 -7.82 10.66 23.62
C THR A 31 -8.47 10.81 22.25
N ARG A 32 -9.79 10.57 22.12
CA ARG A 32 -10.53 10.56 20.84
C ARG A 32 -10.37 11.84 20.00
N ASP A 33 -10.18 13.00 20.67
CA ASP A 33 -10.10 14.29 20.00
C ASP A 33 -8.64 14.75 19.76
N VAL A 34 -7.67 14.04 20.35
CA VAL A 34 -6.25 14.39 20.26
C VAL A 34 -5.42 13.38 19.44
N VAL A 35 -5.95 12.18 19.21
CA VAL A 35 -5.28 11.13 18.43
C VAL A 35 -6.24 10.63 17.34
N PRO A 36 -5.93 10.76 16.04
CA PRO A 36 -6.78 10.24 14.96
C PRO A 36 -6.85 8.70 14.98
N PRO A 37 -7.91 8.07 14.44
CA PRO A 37 -7.96 6.63 14.26
C PRO A 37 -6.82 6.10 13.39
N HIS A 38 -6.05 5.13 13.89
CA HIS A 38 -4.85 4.63 13.24
C HIS A 38 -4.45 3.22 13.72
N VAL A 39 -3.61 2.55 12.97
CA VAL A 39 -2.78 1.43 13.46
C VAL A 39 -1.40 1.98 13.81
N THR A 40 -0.98 1.85 15.06
CA THR A 40 0.38 2.24 15.47
C THR A 40 1.40 1.29 14.87
N ILE A 41 2.38 1.81 14.13
CA ILE A 41 3.52 1.04 13.60
C ILE A 41 4.72 1.23 14.53
N VAL A 42 5.05 2.49 14.84
CA VAL A 42 6.10 2.84 15.80
C VAL A 42 5.46 3.62 16.94
N PRO A 43 5.53 3.13 18.18
CA PRO A 43 4.96 3.82 19.33
C PRO A 43 5.67 5.16 19.58
N PRO A 44 5.01 6.08 20.32
CA PRO A 44 5.57 7.37 20.65
C PRO A 44 6.95 7.30 21.29
N GLN A 45 7.92 8.04 20.73
CA GLN A 45 9.28 8.14 21.28
C GLN A 45 9.88 9.53 21.07
N SER A 46 10.85 9.89 21.91
CA SER A 46 11.53 11.18 21.83
C SER A 46 12.72 11.07 20.89
N VAL A 47 12.75 11.91 19.87
CA VAL A 47 13.80 12.04 18.85
C VAL A 47 14.42 13.43 18.99
N ARG A 48 15.73 13.54 18.88
CA ARG A 48 16.43 14.84 18.95
C ARG A 48 16.16 15.64 17.68
N ALA A 49 16.16 16.95 17.77
CA ALA A 49 15.87 17.82 16.63
C ALA A 49 16.84 17.60 15.44
N GLU A 50 18.12 17.33 15.73
CA GLU A 50 19.12 17.02 14.70
C GLU A 50 18.90 15.67 14.00
N GLU A 51 18.06 14.78 14.55
CA GLU A 51 17.72 13.47 13.99
C GLU A 51 16.39 13.48 13.23
N LEU A 52 15.68 14.61 13.19
CA LEU A 52 14.35 14.70 12.57
C LEU A 52 14.37 14.34 11.07
N GLU A 53 15.32 14.90 10.32
CA GLU A 53 15.45 14.60 8.88
C GLU A 53 15.77 13.14 8.64
N ALA A 54 16.59 12.50 9.47
CA ALA A 54 16.87 11.07 9.40
C ALA A 54 15.62 10.23 9.71
N ALA A 55 14.78 10.65 10.65
CA ALA A 55 13.52 10.00 10.94
C ALA A 55 12.55 10.11 9.76
N VAL A 56 12.44 11.29 9.14
CA VAL A 56 11.62 11.51 7.93
C VAL A 56 12.08 10.59 6.80
N ALA A 57 13.37 10.61 6.45
CA ALA A 57 13.93 9.80 5.37
C ALA A 57 13.76 8.29 5.61
N LEU A 58 13.85 7.85 6.88
CA LEU A 58 13.62 6.44 7.23
C LEU A 58 12.17 6.03 6.98
N VAL A 59 11.18 6.87 7.36
CA VAL A 59 9.77 6.57 7.15
C VAL A 59 9.37 6.68 5.68
N GLU A 60 9.92 7.65 4.94
CA GLU A 60 9.72 7.78 3.49
C GLU A 60 10.20 6.52 2.75
N ARG A 61 11.37 5.99 3.10
CA ARG A 61 11.88 4.74 2.53
C ARG A 61 11.00 3.56 2.89
N ALA A 62 10.63 3.41 4.16
CA ALA A 62 9.77 2.33 4.61
C ALA A 62 8.38 2.37 3.93
N ALA A 63 7.84 3.57 3.71
CA ALA A 63 6.59 3.74 2.97
C ALA A 63 6.74 3.40 1.49
N ALA A 64 7.84 3.82 0.85
CA ALA A 64 8.12 3.51 -0.56
C ALA A 64 8.29 2.00 -0.81
N GLU A 65 8.92 1.30 0.14
CA GLU A 65 9.16 -0.15 0.09
C GLU A 65 7.95 -0.97 0.59
N ALA A 66 6.94 -0.31 1.19
CA ALA A 66 5.77 -1.00 1.73
C ALA A 66 5.03 -1.79 0.64
N VAL A 67 4.66 -3.02 0.99
CA VAL A 67 3.79 -3.83 0.15
C VAL A 67 2.36 -3.33 0.33
N PRO A 68 1.69 -2.84 -0.72
CA PRO A 68 0.27 -2.53 -0.65
C PRO A 68 -0.51 -3.77 -0.20
N ALA A 69 -1.40 -3.57 0.76
CA ALA A 69 -2.16 -4.63 1.36
C ALA A 69 -3.57 -4.17 1.67
N VAL A 70 -4.52 -5.09 1.65
CA VAL A 70 -5.81 -4.88 2.28
C VAL A 70 -5.65 -5.18 3.77
N VAL A 71 -6.07 -4.24 4.60
CA VAL A 71 -6.11 -4.40 6.06
C VAL A 71 -7.54 -4.72 6.46
N THR A 72 -7.76 -5.83 7.15
CA THR A 72 -9.06 -6.15 7.74
C THR A 72 -9.03 -5.90 9.24
N LEU A 73 -10.13 -5.35 9.76
CA LEU A 73 -10.42 -5.29 11.18
C LEU A 73 -11.47 -6.36 11.49
N ASP A 74 -11.16 -7.27 12.40
CA ASP A 74 -11.97 -8.45 12.66
C ASP A 74 -12.20 -8.66 14.16
N GLY A 75 -13.28 -8.07 14.66
CA GLY A 75 -13.67 -8.13 16.05
C GLY A 75 -12.78 -7.32 16.98
N ALA A 76 -13.07 -7.39 18.26
CA ALA A 76 -12.34 -6.69 19.30
C ALA A 76 -11.57 -7.65 20.22
N GLY A 77 -10.46 -7.13 20.76
CA GLY A 77 -9.68 -7.76 21.80
C GLY A 77 -9.34 -6.79 22.92
N THR A 78 -8.66 -7.29 23.93
CA THR A 78 -8.16 -6.46 25.04
C THR A 78 -6.76 -6.90 25.45
N PHE A 79 -5.98 -5.97 25.97
CA PHE A 79 -4.69 -6.26 26.60
C PHE A 79 -4.79 -6.49 28.12
N LEU A 80 -6.00 -6.60 28.67
CA LEU A 80 -6.18 -6.96 30.07
C LEU A 80 -5.59 -8.37 30.34
N PRO A 81 -4.97 -8.59 31.51
CA PRO A 81 -4.81 -7.66 32.63
C PRO A 81 -3.59 -6.71 32.50
N GLU A 82 -2.73 -6.85 31.48
CA GLU A 82 -1.47 -6.13 31.35
C GLU A 82 -1.69 -4.63 31.11
N SER A 83 -2.71 -4.28 30.32
CA SER A 83 -3.07 -2.91 30.00
C SER A 83 -4.58 -2.74 29.80
N PRO A 84 -5.18 -1.66 30.34
CA PRO A 84 -6.62 -1.40 30.22
C PRO A 84 -6.98 -0.84 28.84
N VAL A 85 -6.75 -1.61 27.78
CA VAL A 85 -6.98 -1.23 26.39
C VAL A 85 -7.94 -2.20 25.71
N VAL A 86 -8.92 -1.67 24.98
CA VAL A 86 -9.74 -2.38 24.00
C VAL A 86 -9.36 -1.92 22.60
N PHE A 87 -9.21 -2.87 21.71
CA PHE A 87 -8.77 -2.63 20.35
C PHE A 87 -9.54 -3.47 19.34
N LEU A 88 -9.59 -3.03 18.08
CA LEU A 88 -9.96 -3.87 16.94
C LEU A 88 -8.74 -4.62 16.45
N ALA A 89 -8.89 -5.92 16.28
CA ALA A 89 -7.82 -6.79 15.82
C ALA A 89 -7.59 -6.61 14.31
N VAL A 90 -6.33 -6.52 13.90
CA VAL A 90 -5.95 -6.57 12.49
C VAL A 90 -5.77 -8.04 12.09
N GLY A 91 -6.52 -8.47 11.08
CA GLY A 91 -6.42 -9.77 10.44
C GLY A 91 -5.51 -9.73 9.21
N GLU A 92 -6.12 -9.72 8.00
CA GLU A 92 -5.36 -9.48 6.77
C GLU A 92 -4.57 -8.17 6.85
N GLY A 93 -3.43 -8.11 6.16
CA GLY A 93 -2.54 -6.94 6.19
C GLY A 93 -1.59 -6.89 7.39
N ALA A 94 -1.78 -7.73 8.43
CA ALA A 94 -0.86 -7.79 9.57
C ALA A 94 0.60 -8.09 9.17
N PRO A 95 0.89 -9.02 8.23
CA PRO A 95 2.26 -9.24 7.75
C PRO A 95 2.87 -8.01 7.06
N ALA A 96 2.09 -7.27 6.25
CA ALA A 96 2.57 -6.06 5.59
C ALA A 96 2.92 -4.96 6.60
N LEU A 97 2.06 -4.73 7.61
CA LEU A 97 2.32 -3.80 8.71
C LEU A 97 3.55 -4.22 9.52
N ALA A 98 3.75 -5.53 9.76
CA ALA A 98 4.92 -6.05 10.45
C ALA A 98 6.21 -5.86 9.65
N ALA A 99 6.18 -6.00 8.33
CA ALA A 99 7.32 -5.73 7.47
C ALA A 99 7.74 -4.25 7.52
N ILE A 100 6.77 -3.33 7.48
CA ILE A 100 7.03 -1.89 7.64
C ILE A 100 7.64 -1.62 9.02
N GLU A 101 7.06 -2.16 10.09
CA GLU A 101 7.58 -2.00 11.45
C GLU A 101 9.03 -2.51 11.56
N ALA A 102 9.33 -3.65 10.96
CA ALA A 102 10.67 -4.24 10.96
C ALA A 102 11.69 -3.35 10.22
N SER A 103 11.31 -2.74 9.09
CA SER A 103 12.17 -1.82 8.32
C SER A 103 12.49 -0.54 9.09
N LEU A 104 11.60 -0.14 10.03
CA LEU A 104 11.74 1.03 10.90
C LEU A 104 12.50 0.75 12.22
N ARG A 105 12.97 -0.49 12.45
CA ARG A 105 13.78 -0.83 13.65
C ARG A 105 15.22 -0.36 13.53
N ARG A 106 15.41 0.92 13.26
CA ARG A 106 16.72 1.58 13.10
C ARG A 106 16.69 2.96 13.76
N PRO A 107 17.84 3.45 14.24
CA PRO A 107 17.91 4.83 14.72
C PRO A 107 17.42 5.83 13.66
N PRO A 108 16.69 6.84 14.05
CA PRO A 108 16.35 7.24 15.42
C PRO A 108 15.00 6.68 15.94
N LEU A 109 14.39 5.71 15.23
CA LEU A 109 13.08 5.12 15.52
C LEU A 109 13.14 3.67 16.05
N ASP A 110 14.21 3.26 16.69
CA ASP A 110 14.53 1.87 17.07
C ASP A 110 14.03 1.45 18.45
N ARG A 111 13.50 2.37 19.25
CA ARG A 111 13.07 2.07 20.63
C ARG A 111 11.75 1.29 20.63
N ARG A 112 11.80 0.03 21.05
CA ARG A 112 10.65 -0.86 21.20
C ARG A 112 10.65 -1.45 22.62
N THR A 113 9.48 -1.44 23.23
CA THR A 113 9.29 -2.01 24.57
C THR A 113 8.47 -3.30 24.54
N HIS A 114 7.73 -3.53 23.45
CA HIS A 114 6.82 -4.67 23.32
C HIS A 114 6.94 -5.31 21.93
N ARG A 115 6.48 -6.57 21.84
CA ARG A 115 6.29 -7.24 20.56
C ARG A 115 5.25 -6.47 19.73
N PHE A 116 5.51 -6.27 18.44
CA PHE A 116 4.56 -5.63 17.54
C PHE A 116 3.32 -6.53 17.35
N GLN A 117 2.17 -5.94 17.64
CA GLN A 117 0.86 -6.51 17.38
C GLN A 117 -0.01 -5.40 16.77
N PRO A 118 -0.27 -5.42 15.45
CA PRO A 118 -1.04 -4.37 14.80
C PRO A 118 -2.49 -4.39 15.29
N HIS A 119 -3.01 -3.23 15.68
CA HIS A 119 -4.36 -3.06 16.19
C HIS A 119 -4.81 -1.60 16.06
N VAL A 120 -6.12 -1.37 16.16
CA VAL A 120 -6.71 -0.04 16.26
C VAL A 120 -7.31 0.15 17.66
N THR A 121 -6.74 1.03 18.46
CA THR A 121 -7.24 1.34 19.81
C THR A 121 -8.61 2.01 19.73
N ILE A 122 -9.58 1.43 20.44
CA ILE A 122 -10.94 1.96 20.57
C ILE A 122 -11.14 2.67 21.89
N ALA A 123 -10.66 2.06 22.99
CA ALA A 123 -10.79 2.63 24.32
C ALA A 123 -9.60 2.25 25.19
N GLN A 124 -9.20 3.17 26.07
CA GLN A 124 -8.17 2.96 27.09
C GLN A 124 -8.54 3.70 28.36
N GLU A 125 -7.95 3.26 29.49
CA GLU A 125 -8.11 3.94 30.80
C GLU A 125 -9.56 4.07 31.29
N LEU A 126 -10.49 3.25 30.74
CA LEU A 126 -11.85 3.15 31.22
C LEU A 126 -11.95 2.12 32.35
N PRO A 127 -13.02 2.17 33.20
CA PRO A 127 -13.31 1.14 34.17
C PRO A 127 -13.38 -0.24 33.52
N ARG A 128 -12.83 -1.27 34.20
CA ARG A 128 -12.75 -2.63 33.66
C ARG A 128 -14.09 -3.18 33.13
N PRO A 129 -15.24 -3.00 33.83
CA PRO A 129 -16.53 -3.46 33.31
C PRO A 129 -16.91 -2.83 31.95
N ASP A 130 -16.56 -1.54 31.74
CA ASP A 130 -16.84 -0.81 30.50
C ASP A 130 -15.96 -1.33 29.36
N LEU A 131 -14.68 -1.66 29.65
CA LEU A 131 -13.77 -2.29 28.67
C LEU A 131 -14.27 -3.67 28.27
N GLU A 132 -14.69 -4.50 29.24
CA GLU A 132 -15.23 -5.83 28.97
C GLU A 132 -16.55 -5.76 28.19
N GLN A 133 -17.40 -4.77 28.45
CA GLN A 133 -18.61 -4.54 27.66
C GLN A 133 -18.27 -4.10 26.24
N ALA A 134 -17.33 -3.18 26.05
CA ALA A 134 -16.90 -2.73 24.74
C ALA A 134 -16.36 -3.88 23.87
N VAL A 135 -15.62 -4.85 24.44
CA VAL A 135 -15.18 -6.06 23.73
C VAL A 135 -16.38 -6.87 23.21
N ARG A 136 -17.41 -7.05 24.06
CA ARG A 136 -18.63 -7.78 23.64
C ARG A 136 -19.40 -7.07 22.54
N ASP A 137 -19.56 -5.76 22.67
CA ASP A 137 -20.31 -4.93 21.72
C ASP A 137 -19.62 -4.86 20.33
N LEU A 138 -18.30 -4.90 20.33
CA LEU A 138 -17.46 -4.84 19.12
C LEU A 138 -17.07 -6.22 18.57
N ALA A 139 -17.51 -7.34 19.17
CA ALA A 139 -17.15 -8.68 18.72
C ALA A 139 -17.55 -8.96 17.24
N GLY A 140 -18.64 -8.34 16.78
CA GLY A 140 -19.10 -8.40 15.39
C GLY A 140 -18.56 -7.32 14.47
N PHE A 141 -17.66 -6.44 14.93
CA PHE A 141 -17.12 -5.37 14.09
C PHE A 141 -16.30 -5.97 12.94
N ARG A 142 -16.59 -5.52 11.72
CA ARG A 142 -15.86 -5.91 10.51
C ARG A 142 -15.66 -4.67 9.65
N ALA A 143 -14.43 -4.48 9.19
CA ALA A 143 -14.10 -3.46 8.21
C ALA A 143 -12.91 -3.92 7.37
N SER A 144 -12.81 -3.41 6.17
CA SER A 144 -11.69 -3.68 5.26
C SER A 144 -11.32 -2.39 4.54
N PHE A 145 -10.02 -2.13 4.41
CA PHE A 145 -9.52 -0.96 3.69
C PHE A 145 -8.12 -1.21 3.13
N PRO A 146 -7.77 -0.58 2.00
CA PRO A 146 -6.40 -0.64 1.49
C PRO A 146 -5.47 0.19 2.39
N LEU A 147 -4.28 -0.36 2.67
CA LEU A 147 -3.19 0.38 3.31
C LEU A 147 -2.65 1.42 2.34
N ARG A 148 -3.15 2.66 2.43
CA ARG A 148 -2.80 3.74 1.50
C ARG A 148 -1.77 4.70 2.05
N GLU A 149 -1.80 4.93 3.35
CA GLU A 149 -1.06 6.03 3.95
C GLU A 149 -0.33 5.61 5.21
N ILE A 150 0.95 5.94 5.24
CA ILE A 150 1.80 5.86 6.42
C ILE A 150 2.15 7.29 6.79
N ALA A 151 1.95 7.65 8.06
CA ALA A 151 2.22 8.98 8.55
C ALA A 151 3.32 8.96 9.63
N LEU A 152 4.29 9.87 9.50
CA LEU A 152 5.10 10.28 10.62
C LEU A 152 4.30 11.31 11.41
N MET A 153 3.92 10.94 12.62
CA MET A 153 3.10 11.72 13.52
C MET A 153 3.98 12.48 14.52
N GLU A 154 3.58 13.69 14.88
CA GLU A 154 4.21 14.49 15.94
C GLU A 154 3.17 14.92 16.96
N GLU A 155 3.52 14.82 18.24
CA GLU A 155 2.74 15.36 19.34
C GLU A 155 3.07 16.84 19.53
N ASP A 156 2.07 17.70 19.41
CA ASP A 156 2.24 19.13 19.70
C ASP A 156 2.27 19.41 21.21
N ARG A 157 2.54 20.68 21.58
CA ARG A 157 2.63 21.10 22.99
C ARG A 157 1.33 20.94 23.78
N GLY A 158 0.21 20.77 23.09
CA GLY A 158 -1.11 20.52 23.67
C GLY A 158 -1.45 19.04 23.79
N GLY A 159 -0.56 18.13 23.43
CA GLY A 159 -0.78 16.69 23.45
C GLY A 159 -1.56 16.18 22.24
N VAL A 160 -1.75 17.02 21.21
CA VAL A 160 -2.49 16.64 19.99
C VAL A 160 -1.51 16.05 18.98
N TRP A 161 -1.83 14.86 18.50
CA TRP A 161 -1.06 14.16 17.49
C TRP A 161 -1.49 14.55 16.07
N ARG A 162 -0.54 15.08 15.30
CA ARG A 162 -0.77 15.52 13.92
C ARG A 162 0.23 14.87 12.97
N PRO A 163 -0.16 14.57 11.72
CA PRO A 163 0.80 14.16 10.72
C PRO A 163 1.82 15.28 10.43
N LEU A 164 3.09 15.01 10.73
CA LEU A 164 4.20 15.84 10.30
C LEU A 164 4.50 15.63 8.81
N ARG A 165 4.39 14.35 8.37
CA ARG A 165 4.51 13.91 6.97
C ARG A 165 3.51 12.79 6.70
N ARG A 166 2.93 12.80 5.49
CA ARG A 166 2.10 11.72 4.97
C ARG A 166 2.77 11.13 3.75
N MET A 167 2.89 9.82 3.68
CA MET A 167 3.53 9.08 2.62
C MET A 167 2.56 8.04 2.06
N THR A 168 2.49 7.92 0.75
CA THR A 168 1.70 6.85 0.11
C THR A 168 2.46 5.53 0.22
N ALA A 169 1.80 4.49 0.76
CA ALA A 169 2.37 3.15 0.85
C ALA A 169 2.61 2.58 -0.57
N GLY A 170 3.81 2.04 -0.80
CA GLY A 170 4.22 1.49 -2.09
C GLY A 170 4.52 2.53 -3.18
N ALA A 171 4.51 3.83 -2.84
CA ALA A 171 4.87 4.88 -3.77
C ALA A 171 6.29 5.37 -3.49
N SER A 172 7.17 5.21 -4.46
CA SER A 172 8.46 5.89 -4.42
C SER A 172 8.24 7.41 -4.47
N PRO A 173 8.89 8.21 -3.61
CA PRO A 173 8.81 9.68 -3.68
C PRO A 173 9.37 10.23 -4.98
N LEU A 174 10.12 9.41 -5.74
CA LEU A 174 10.67 9.75 -7.05
C LEU A 174 9.67 9.50 -8.19
N VAL A 175 8.52 8.85 -7.93
CA VAL A 175 7.53 8.56 -8.98
C VAL A 175 6.34 9.48 -8.85
N ARG A 176 6.09 10.28 -9.90
CA ARG A 176 4.96 11.22 -10.00
C ARG A 176 3.89 10.65 -10.91
N GLU A 177 2.63 10.89 -10.60
CA GLU A 177 1.53 10.69 -11.55
C GLU A 177 1.49 11.87 -12.50
N VAL A 178 1.43 11.60 -13.80
CA VAL A 178 1.45 12.59 -14.88
C VAL A 178 0.31 12.33 -15.88
N PRO A 179 -0.06 13.28 -16.72
CA PRO A 179 -1.04 13.05 -17.80
C PRO A 179 -0.57 11.96 -18.77
N PHE A 180 -1.51 11.18 -19.34
CA PHE A 180 -1.22 10.16 -20.36
C PHE A 180 -0.56 10.74 -21.63
N THR A 181 -0.71 12.03 -21.87
CA THR A 181 -0.04 12.75 -22.99
C THR A 181 1.49 12.82 -22.85
N GLU A 182 2.01 12.55 -21.65
CA GLU A 182 3.46 12.52 -21.37
C GLU A 182 4.03 11.10 -21.49
N ALA A 183 3.18 10.09 -21.71
CA ALA A 183 3.60 8.70 -21.75
C ALA A 183 4.55 8.40 -22.92
N ALA A 184 5.70 7.82 -22.63
CA ALA A 184 6.68 7.35 -23.59
C ALA A 184 6.57 5.83 -23.85
N SER A 185 5.74 5.12 -23.08
CA SER A 185 5.45 3.70 -23.24
C SER A 185 4.07 3.36 -22.69
N ALA A 186 3.54 2.19 -23.06
CA ALA A 186 2.32 1.63 -22.52
C ALA A 186 2.53 0.20 -22.06
N ALA A 187 1.99 -0.15 -20.90
CA ALA A 187 2.04 -1.49 -20.34
C ALA A 187 0.69 -1.90 -19.74
N VAL A 188 0.38 -3.18 -19.76
CA VAL A 188 -0.85 -3.74 -19.21
C VAL A 188 -0.57 -4.77 -18.12
N PHE A 189 -1.35 -4.72 -17.05
CA PHE A 189 -1.52 -5.83 -16.13
C PHE A 189 -2.70 -6.67 -16.61
N LEU A 190 -2.41 -7.86 -17.13
CA LEU A 190 -3.45 -8.88 -17.35
C LEU A 190 -3.83 -9.44 -15.99
N LEU A 191 -5.12 -9.46 -15.69
CA LEU A 191 -5.64 -9.83 -14.38
C LEU A 191 -6.52 -11.08 -14.44
N ASP A 192 -6.12 -12.12 -13.71
CA ASP A 192 -6.92 -13.29 -13.37
C ASP A 192 -7.02 -13.34 -11.83
N PRO A 193 -7.94 -12.53 -11.24
CA PRO A 193 -7.96 -12.31 -9.81
C PRO A 193 -7.97 -13.60 -8.97
N PRO A 194 -7.13 -13.68 -7.92
CA PRO A 194 -6.33 -12.59 -7.31
C PRO A 194 -4.93 -12.42 -7.91
N ARG A 195 -4.66 -12.88 -9.15
CA ARG A 195 -3.34 -12.91 -9.78
C ARG A 195 -3.19 -11.84 -10.85
N VAL A 196 -1.95 -11.45 -11.09
CA VAL A 196 -1.50 -10.58 -12.19
C VAL A 196 -0.42 -11.31 -12.98
N LEU A 197 -0.42 -11.16 -14.31
CA LEU A 197 0.67 -11.65 -15.15
C LEU A 197 1.82 -10.64 -15.15
N LEU A 198 3.03 -11.13 -14.82
CA LEU A 198 4.26 -10.35 -14.87
C LEU A 198 5.31 -11.07 -15.73
N GLY A 199 6.13 -10.29 -16.44
CA GLY A 199 7.29 -10.75 -17.17
C GLY A 199 8.58 -10.53 -16.38
N LEU A 200 9.44 -11.55 -16.26
CA LEU A 200 10.79 -11.39 -15.74
C LEU A 200 11.72 -10.97 -16.89
N ARG A 201 12.17 -9.73 -16.89
CA ARG A 201 13.09 -9.21 -17.91
C ARG A 201 14.38 -10.03 -17.96
N THR A 202 14.94 -10.18 -19.15
CA THR A 202 16.26 -10.80 -19.30
C THR A 202 17.31 -9.98 -18.55
N PRO A 203 18.41 -10.63 -18.07
CA PRO A 203 19.49 -9.92 -17.37
C PRO A 203 20.40 -9.12 -18.29
N ASP A 204 20.01 -8.87 -19.54
CA ASP A 204 20.79 -8.11 -20.50
C ASP A 204 20.92 -6.65 -20.08
N GLU A 205 22.14 -6.11 -20.08
CA GLU A 205 22.45 -4.72 -19.72
C GLU A 205 21.83 -3.68 -20.69
N GLY A 206 21.32 -4.10 -21.85
CA GLY A 206 20.57 -3.25 -22.78
C GLY A 206 19.19 -2.84 -22.28
N HIS A 207 18.65 -3.54 -21.28
CA HIS A 207 17.36 -3.20 -20.67
C HIS A 207 17.51 -2.19 -19.52
N ARG A 208 16.52 -1.32 -19.36
CA ARG A 208 16.53 -0.29 -18.32
C ARG A 208 16.54 -0.86 -16.89
N TYR A 209 15.92 -2.01 -16.68
CA TYR A 209 15.87 -2.73 -15.41
C TYR A 209 16.10 -4.23 -15.65
N PRO A 210 17.36 -4.65 -15.92
CA PRO A 210 17.66 -6.04 -16.23
C PRO A 210 17.34 -6.94 -15.03
N GLY A 211 16.72 -8.08 -15.30
CA GLY A 211 16.33 -9.05 -14.27
C GLY A 211 15.21 -8.59 -13.33
N ALA A 212 14.52 -7.49 -13.65
CA ALA A 212 13.35 -7.03 -12.89
C ALA A 212 12.05 -7.65 -13.43
N TRP A 213 11.05 -7.73 -12.57
CA TRP A 213 9.68 -8.09 -12.97
C TRP A 213 8.95 -6.86 -13.47
N ASP A 214 8.25 -7.00 -14.58
CA ASP A 214 7.58 -5.89 -15.28
C ASP A 214 6.16 -6.26 -15.72
N ALA A 215 5.36 -5.24 -16.04
CA ALA A 215 4.12 -5.39 -16.78
C ALA A 215 4.44 -5.66 -18.27
N ILE A 216 3.49 -6.24 -19.00
CA ILE A 216 3.64 -6.54 -20.42
C ILE A 216 3.39 -5.28 -21.24
N GLY A 217 4.31 -4.94 -22.15
CA GLY A 217 4.16 -3.77 -23.03
C GLY A 217 5.47 -3.08 -23.36
N GLY A 218 5.40 -2.06 -24.19
CA GLY A 218 6.58 -1.39 -24.73
C GLY A 218 6.33 0.03 -25.22
N LYS A 219 7.21 0.47 -26.12
CA LYS A 219 7.19 1.82 -26.68
C LYS A 219 6.38 1.86 -27.98
N PRO A 220 5.61 2.95 -28.22
CA PRO A 220 5.01 3.15 -29.52
C PRO A 220 6.06 3.39 -30.59
N ASP A 221 5.80 2.87 -31.80
CA ASP A 221 6.53 3.23 -33.00
C ASP A 221 6.27 4.69 -33.39
N PRO A 222 7.14 5.32 -34.20
CA PRO A 222 6.93 6.69 -34.64
C PRO A 222 5.54 6.90 -35.28
N GLY A 223 4.69 7.69 -34.61
CA GLY A 223 3.32 7.99 -35.07
C GLY A 223 2.28 6.94 -34.67
N GLU A 224 2.66 5.89 -33.94
CA GLU A 224 1.74 4.88 -33.43
C GLU A 224 0.96 5.41 -32.21
N PRO A 225 -0.38 5.27 -32.15
CA PRO A 225 -1.15 5.57 -30.97
C PRO A 225 -0.77 4.64 -29.80
N LEU A 226 -0.79 5.19 -28.57
CA LEU A 226 -0.34 4.49 -27.36
C LEU A 226 -1.07 3.15 -27.12
N LEU A 227 -2.41 3.11 -27.33
CA LEU A 227 -3.20 1.87 -27.19
C LEU A 227 -2.95 0.85 -28.31
N SER A 228 -2.56 1.31 -29.50
CA SER A 228 -2.16 0.41 -30.60
C SER A 228 -0.83 -0.26 -30.29
N ALA A 229 0.13 0.53 -29.78
CA ALA A 229 1.39 -0.01 -29.27
C ALA A 229 1.16 -1.04 -28.16
N LEU A 230 0.28 -0.74 -27.19
CA LEU A 230 -0.07 -1.65 -26.12
C LEU A 230 -0.57 -3.00 -26.66
N ALA A 231 -1.51 -2.98 -27.61
CA ALA A 231 -2.08 -4.20 -28.20
C ALA A 231 -1.02 -4.99 -28.98
N ARG A 232 -0.18 -4.31 -29.78
CA ARG A 232 0.92 -4.93 -30.54
C ARG A 232 1.92 -5.60 -29.61
N GLU A 233 2.45 -4.85 -28.63
CA GLU A 233 3.45 -5.34 -27.68
C GLU A 233 2.92 -6.50 -26.85
N THR A 234 1.64 -6.42 -26.40
CA THR A 234 1.04 -7.50 -25.62
C THR A 234 0.90 -8.79 -26.45
N LEU A 235 0.62 -8.67 -27.75
CA LEU A 235 0.57 -9.79 -28.67
C LEU A 235 1.98 -10.35 -28.94
N GLU A 236 2.97 -9.50 -29.13
CA GLU A 236 4.37 -9.87 -29.42
C GLU A 236 5.04 -10.54 -28.20
N GLU A 237 4.80 -10.03 -26.98
CA GLU A 237 5.45 -10.50 -25.77
C GLU A 237 4.72 -11.65 -25.10
N ALA A 238 3.39 -11.59 -25.02
CA ALA A 238 2.57 -12.52 -24.26
C ALA A 238 1.61 -13.38 -25.12
N GLY A 239 1.56 -13.20 -26.43
CA GLY A 239 0.70 -13.97 -27.34
C GLY A 239 -0.79 -13.69 -27.19
N VAL A 240 -1.19 -12.59 -26.60
CA VAL A 240 -2.59 -12.25 -26.34
C VAL A 240 -2.95 -10.84 -26.79
N GLU A 241 -4.22 -10.66 -27.20
CA GLU A 241 -4.83 -9.39 -27.55
C GLU A 241 -5.77 -8.97 -26.41
N PRO A 242 -5.48 -7.91 -25.62
CA PRO A 242 -6.37 -7.46 -24.56
C PRO A 242 -7.66 -6.85 -25.12
N LEU A 243 -8.82 -7.12 -24.49
CA LEU A 243 -10.15 -6.76 -25.00
C LEU A 243 -10.82 -5.63 -24.19
N ASP A 244 -10.62 -5.59 -22.87
CA ASP A 244 -11.27 -4.66 -21.92
C ASP A 244 -10.26 -3.75 -21.25
N VAL A 245 -9.50 -3.02 -22.02
CA VAL A 245 -8.41 -2.19 -21.51
C VAL A 245 -8.95 -1.00 -20.72
N THR A 246 -8.60 -0.93 -19.44
CA THR A 246 -8.97 0.16 -18.53
C THR A 246 -7.70 0.91 -18.08
N ALA A 247 -7.73 2.24 -18.18
CA ALA A 247 -6.62 3.08 -17.76
C ALA A 247 -6.44 3.04 -16.23
N LEU A 248 -5.21 2.81 -15.79
CA LEU A 248 -4.84 2.75 -14.37
C LEU A 248 -4.15 4.03 -13.91
N GLY A 249 -3.24 4.57 -14.71
CA GLY A 249 -2.49 5.77 -14.44
C GLY A 249 -1.23 5.88 -15.32
N CYS A 250 -0.64 7.06 -15.37
CA CYS A 250 0.66 7.28 -16.00
C CYS A 250 1.64 7.78 -14.95
N PHE A 251 2.80 7.14 -14.85
CA PHE A 251 3.77 7.36 -13.78
C PHE A 251 5.16 7.64 -14.35
N ASP A 252 5.76 8.75 -13.89
CA ASP A 252 7.07 9.24 -14.29
C ASP A 252 8.04 9.09 -13.11
N ASP A 253 9.17 8.42 -13.31
CA ASP A 253 10.25 8.26 -12.32
C ASP A 253 11.38 9.30 -12.46
N GLY A 254 11.16 10.32 -13.28
CA GLY A 254 12.12 11.38 -13.57
C GLY A 254 12.99 11.11 -14.79
N GLU A 255 12.96 9.90 -15.34
CA GLU A 255 13.65 9.54 -16.59
C GLU A 255 12.64 9.23 -17.72
N ARG A 256 11.51 8.61 -17.36
CA ARG A 256 10.48 8.22 -18.33
C ARG A 256 9.10 8.14 -17.66
N ALA A 257 8.10 8.58 -18.38
CA ALA A 257 6.70 8.35 -18.03
C ALA A 257 6.18 7.09 -18.72
N ASP A 258 5.63 6.16 -17.93
CA ASP A 258 5.03 4.91 -18.40
C ASP A 258 3.54 4.91 -18.10
N ALA A 259 2.69 4.70 -19.13
CA ALA A 259 1.25 4.54 -18.98
C ALA A 259 0.89 3.10 -18.66
N PHE A 260 0.07 2.91 -17.64
CA PHE A 260 -0.37 1.59 -17.20
C PHE A 260 -1.87 1.42 -17.38
N TYR A 261 -2.22 0.20 -17.78
CA TYR A 261 -3.59 -0.24 -18.00
C TYR A 261 -3.82 -1.57 -17.30
N THR A 262 -5.09 -1.96 -17.19
CA THR A 262 -5.51 -3.30 -16.77
C THR A 262 -6.39 -3.93 -17.83
N ALA A 263 -6.38 -5.26 -17.93
CA ALA A 263 -7.33 -6.03 -18.72
C ALA A 263 -7.69 -7.33 -17.98
N THR A 264 -8.97 -7.67 -17.96
CA THR A 264 -9.52 -8.91 -17.37
C THR A 264 -10.01 -9.88 -18.44
N ALA A 265 -10.05 -9.44 -19.70
CA ALA A 265 -10.43 -10.26 -20.86
C ALA A 265 -9.42 -10.06 -22.00
N TRP A 266 -9.11 -11.15 -22.70
CA TRP A 266 -8.20 -11.15 -23.87
C TRP A 266 -8.49 -12.33 -24.78
N ARG A 267 -7.97 -12.26 -26.02
CA ARG A 267 -7.89 -13.41 -26.93
C ARG A 267 -6.51 -14.03 -26.88
N GLY A 268 -6.45 -15.34 -27.04
CA GLY A 268 -5.20 -16.09 -26.98
C GLY A 268 -4.94 -16.72 -25.61
N GLU A 269 -3.85 -17.44 -25.50
CA GLU A 269 -3.38 -18.04 -24.26
C GLU A 269 -2.06 -17.39 -23.85
N PRO A 270 -1.97 -16.76 -22.67
CA PRO A 270 -0.75 -16.07 -22.24
C PRO A 270 0.44 -17.02 -22.18
N ARG A 271 1.48 -16.72 -22.97
CA ARG A 271 2.73 -17.46 -23.03
C ARG A 271 3.87 -16.53 -23.44
N ASN A 272 5.10 -16.87 -23.07
CA ASN A 272 6.25 -16.05 -23.44
C ASN A 272 6.59 -16.23 -24.93
N GLU A 273 6.25 -15.23 -25.73
CA GLU A 273 6.56 -15.18 -27.17
C GLU A 273 7.84 -14.38 -27.48
N ALA A 274 8.35 -13.60 -26.50
CA ALA A 274 9.55 -12.80 -26.63
C ALA A 274 10.64 -13.24 -25.63
N PRO A 275 11.26 -14.42 -25.83
CA PRO A 275 12.29 -14.94 -24.90
C PRO A 275 13.59 -14.10 -24.90
N SER A 276 13.76 -13.19 -25.87
CA SER A 276 14.84 -12.20 -25.88
C SER A 276 14.58 -11.03 -24.90
N GLU A 277 13.33 -10.77 -24.55
CA GLU A 277 12.93 -9.69 -23.64
C GLU A 277 12.59 -10.20 -22.25
N HIS A 278 11.87 -11.31 -22.17
CA HIS A 278 11.46 -11.93 -20.93
C HIS A 278 12.03 -13.35 -20.78
N THR A 279 12.70 -13.61 -19.67
CA THR A 279 13.13 -14.97 -19.31
C THR A 279 11.94 -15.89 -19.10
N ARG A 280 10.83 -15.34 -18.54
CA ARG A 280 9.56 -16.05 -18.32
C ARG A 280 8.41 -15.08 -18.03
N LEU A 281 7.19 -15.53 -18.27
CA LEU A 281 5.97 -14.93 -17.76
C LEU A 281 5.44 -15.78 -16.59
N GLU A 282 4.85 -15.13 -15.58
CA GLU A 282 4.34 -15.82 -14.38
C GLU A 282 3.08 -15.14 -13.85
N TRP A 283 2.05 -15.95 -13.57
CA TRP A 283 0.88 -15.52 -12.83
C TRP A 283 1.20 -15.45 -11.34
N VAL A 284 1.23 -14.25 -10.79
CA VAL A 284 1.64 -13.96 -9.42
C VAL A 284 0.45 -13.44 -8.63
N PRO A 285 0.17 -13.95 -7.43
CA PRO A 285 -0.77 -13.28 -6.53
C PRO A 285 -0.37 -11.82 -6.33
N ILE A 286 -1.30 -10.87 -6.48
CA ILE A 286 -1.01 -9.42 -6.47
C ILE A 286 -0.23 -9.04 -5.20
N HIS A 287 -0.59 -9.61 -4.04
CA HIS A 287 0.09 -9.30 -2.78
C HIS A 287 1.54 -9.81 -2.73
N GLU A 288 1.88 -10.90 -3.46
CA GLU A 288 3.23 -11.44 -3.53
C GLU A 288 4.10 -10.69 -4.54
N ALA A 289 3.49 -10.03 -5.54
CA ALA A 289 4.20 -9.28 -6.57
C ALA A 289 5.10 -8.19 -5.98
N PHE A 290 4.68 -7.58 -4.86
CA PHE A 290 5.47 -6.54 -4.18
C PHE A 290 6.77 -7.04 -3.53
N GLY A 291 6.89 -8.33 -3.26
CA GLY A 291 8.14 -8.95 -2.80
C GLY A 291 9.21 -9.09 -3.90
N ARG A 292 8.85 -8.80 -5.15
CA ARG A 292 9.74 -8.94 -6.31
C ARG A 292 10.44 -7.62 -6.62
N SER A 293 11.65 -7.70 -7.17
CA SER A 293 12.34 -6.53 -7.73
C SER A 293 11.62 -6.07 -8.99
N MET A 294 11.22 -4.80 -9.07
CA MET A 294 10.51 -4.24 -10.21
C MET A 294 10.82 -2.74 -10.38
N PRO A 295 10.65 -2.18 -11.60
CA PRO A 295 10.79 -0.76 -11.84
C PRO A 295 9.90 0.08 -10.90
N PRO A 296 10.34 1.29 -10.48
CA PRO A 296 9.56 2.14 -9.59
C PRO A 296 8.16 2.51 -10.13
N THR A 297 8.03 2.73 -11.45
CA THR A 297 6.75 3.01 -12.12
C THR A 297 5.80 1.82 -12.06
N VAL A 298 6.31 0.60 -12.28
CA VAL A 298 5.54 -0.66 -12.17
C VAL A 298 5.05 -0.88 -10.75
N ARG A 299 5.93 -0.68 -9.75
CA ARG A 299 5.56 -0.78 -8.33
C ARG A 299 4.46 0.22 -7.97
N ARG A 300 4.55 1.47 -8.46
CA ARG A 300 3.53 2.49 -8.24
C ARG A 300 2.20 2.13 -8.91
N ALA A 301 2.25 1.61 -10.14
CA ALA A 301 1.07 1.16 -10.87
C ALA A 301 0.37 -0.02 -10.18
N LEU A 302 1.13 -1.03 -9.68
CA LEU A 302 0.57 -2.10 -8.86
C LEU A 302 -0.07 -1.59 -7.57
N ALA A 303 0.55 -0.59 -6.92
CA ALA A 303 -0.03 0.06 -5.73
C ALA A 303 -1.38 0.71 -6.08
N ARG A 304 -1.45 1.42 -7.21
CA ARG A 304 -2.68 2.01 -7.71
C ARG A 304 -3.76 0.96 -8.02
N LEU A 305 -3.37 -0.18 -8.58
CA LEU A 305 -4.28 -1.29 -8.83
C LEU A 305 -4.94 -1.78 -7.52
N VAL A 306 -4.16 -1.98 -6.45
CA VAL A 306 -4.69 -2.39 -5.14
C VAL A 306 -5.62 -1.31 -4.56
N GLU A 307 -5.29 -0.01 -4.73
CA GLU A 307 -6.17 1.09 -4.32
C GLU A 307 -7.54 1.03 -4.99
N VAL A 308 -7.57 0.77 -6.31
CA VAL A 308 -8.81 0.72 -7.12
C VAL A 308 -9.63 -0.53 -6.77
N VAL A 309 -9.00 -1.70 -6.73
CA VAL A 309 -9.66 -2.97 -6.40
C VAL A 309 -10.18 -2.97 -4.97
N GLY A 310 -9.39 -2.48 -4.01
CA GLY A 310 -9.80 -2.39 -2.60
C GLY A 310 -10.92 -1.36 -2.33
N ALA A 311 -11.07 -0.35 -3.19
CA ALA A 311 -12.15 0.64 -3.08
C ALA A 311 -13.50 0.13 -3.62
N SER A 312 -13.47 -0.81 -4.57
CA SER A 312 -14.66 -1.27 -5.30
C SER A 312 -15.21 -2.61 -4.78
N GLY A 313 -14.46 -3.34 -3.96
CA GLY A 313 -14.77 -4.74 -3.60
C GLY A 313 -14.89 -5.69 -4.81
N THR A 314 -14.68 -5.19 -6.01
CA THR A 314 -14.76 -5.90 -7.30
C THR A 314 -13.66 -5.39 -8.23
N VAL A 315 -13.05 -6.30 -8.95
CA VAL A 315 -12.13 -5.96 -10.04
C VAL A 315 -12.95 -5.27 -11.14
N PRO A 316 -12.53 -4.11 -11.68
CA PRO A 316 -13.20 -3.50 -12.84
C PRO A 316 -13.22 -4.51 -13.98
N GLY A 317 -14.40 -4.86 -14.49
CA GLY A 317 -14.55 -5.76 -15.63
C GLY A 317 -15.26 -7.10 -15.36
N SER A 318 -15.50 -7.49 -14.09
CA SER A 318 -16.31 -8.69 -13.80
C SER A 318 -17.81 -8.39 -13.94
N GLY A 319 -18.28 -8.24 -15.17
CA GLY A 319 -19.69 -8.37 -15.51
C GLY A 319 -20.11 -9.86 -15.45
N PRO A 320 -21.39 -10.19 -15.14
CA PRO A 320 -21.84 -11.55 -15.15
C PRO A 320 -21.75 -12.15 -16.56
N SER A 321 -21.22 -13.36 -16.64
CA SER A 321 -21.21 -14.22 -17.83
C SER A 321 -22.63 -14.54 -18.31
#